data_aa7fd541db14a2b2b8d959ed2b75b4f6
#
_entry.id   aa7fd541db14a2b2b8d959ed2b75b4f6
#
_cell.length_a   1.000
_cell.length_b   1.000
_cell.length_c   1.000
_cell.angle_alpha   90.00
_cell.angle_beta   90.00
_cell.angle_gamma   90.00
#
_symmetry.space_group_name_H-M   'P 1'
#
loop_
_entity.id
_entity.type
_entity.pdbx_description
1 polymer ?
#
loop_
_entity_poly.entity_id
_entity_poly.type
_entity_poly.pdbx_seq_one_letter_code
_entity_poly.pdbx_strand_id
1 'polypeptide(L)'
;MKRFLISLLFFILLIMVWAGCTGELAFLGLSDSLWSPFVLPSPSVVAQYLWDNIVNGKIPLSMLITLRRLLIGYAIGLILGVPLGMLSARFRCVSDTLGVLALGLQALPSVCWVPLACIWFGQTEAALLFVVIMGTLWSVLLSAQNGMRSVPPIYARAARTMGSGPLHTLVFVTLPASAPFVVSGMKQGWAFAWRSLMAAEIYVSVVSGFGIGQYLHYGRELQRMYQVIGIMFIIILVGLLADKILFSPAEAWLHRRWGTDKE
;
A
#
# COMPACT_ATOMS: atom_id res chain seq x y z
N MET A 1 -27.44 -4.07 7.84
CA MET A 1 -28.03 -4.99 6.85
C MET A 1 -28.20 -4.36 5.47
N LYS A 2 -28.95 -3.25 5.29
CA LYS A 2 -29.20 -2.64 3.95
C LYS A 2 -27.92 -2.30 3.17
N ARG A 3 -26.91 -1.68 3.81
CA ARG A 3 -25.64 -1.33 3.14
C ARG A 3 -24.83 -2.55 2.68
N PHE A 4 -24.82 -3.61 3.48
CA PHE A 4 -24.16 -4.87 3.11
C PHE A 4 -24.85 -5.54 1.91
N LEU A 5 -26.20 -5.54 1.90
CA LEU A 5 -26.97 -6.11 0.79
C LEU A 5 -26.74 -5.34 -0.53
N ILE A 6 -26.68 -4.01 -0.47
CA ILE A 6 -26.38 -3.17 -1.64
C ILE A 6 -24.98 -3.44 -2.18
N SER A 7 -23.98 -3.54 -1.30
CA SER A 7 -22.61 -3.87 -1.73
C SER A 7 -22.52 -5.27 -2.34
N LEU A 8 -23.21 -6.25 -1.75
CA LEU A 8 -23.26 -7.62 -2.28
C LEU A 8 -23.90 -7.66 -3.66
N LEU A 9 -25.04 -6.99 -3.83
CA LEU A 9 -25.74 -6.89 -5.12
C LEU A 9 -24.87 -6.23 -6.19
N PHE A 10 -24.12 -5.18 -5.82
CA PHE A 10 -23.20 -4.52 -6.74
C PHE A 10 -22.10 -5.46 -7.23
N PHE A 11 -21.48 -6.24 -6.33
CA PHE A 11 -20.43 -7.20 -6.73
C PHE A 11 -20.99 -8.35 -7.56
N ILE A 12 -22.19 -8.86 -7.23
CA ILE A 12 -22.87 -9.88 -8.03
C ILE A 12 -23.17 -9.34 -9.43
N LEU A 13 -23.69 -8.12 -9.54
CA LEU A 13 -23.96 -7.49 -10.83
C LEU A 13 -22.68 -7.35 -11.66
N LEU A 14 -21.57 -6.96 -11.04
CA LEU A 14 -20.28 -6.81 -11.72
C LEU A 14 -19.76 -8.16 -12.24
N ILE A 15 -19.90 -9.22 -11.46
CA ILE A 15 -19.52 -10.58 -11.89
C ILE A 15 -20.46 -11.07 -13.01
N MET A 16 -21.76 -10.79 -12.95
CA MET A 16 -22.70 -11.14 -14.02
C MET A 16 -22.41 -10.41 -15.32
N VAL A 17 -22.06 -9.11 -15.26
CA VAL A 17 -21.64 -8.34 -16.44
C VAL A 17 -20.36 -8.94 -17.03
N TRP A 18 -19.38 -9.30 -16.18
CA TRP A 18 -18.16 -9.94 -16.65
C TRP A 18 -18.46 -11.31 -17.31
N ALA A 19 -19.26 -12.17 -16.66
CA ALA A 19 -19.67 -13.46 -17.19
C ALA A 19 -20.49 -13.32 -18.51
N GLY A 20 -21.31 -12.28 -18.63
CA GLY A 20 -22.02 -11.95 -19.87
C GLY A 20 -21.07 -11.55 -21.01
N CYS A 21 -20.07 -10.71 -20.73
CA CYS A 21 -19.07 -10.29 -21.72
C CYS A 21 -18.18 -11.45 -22.22
N THR A 22 -17.99 -12.49 -21.42
CA THR A 22 -17.15 -13.65 -21.76
C THR A 22 -17.92 -14.82 -22.36
N GLY A 23 -19.25 -14.68 -22.53
CA GLY A 23 -20.12 -15.72 -23.11
C GLY A 23 -20.47 -16.86 -22.16
N GLU A 24 -20.09 -16.83 -20.88
CA GLU A 24 -20.50 -17.84 -19.89
C GLU A 24 -22.01 -17.88 -19.69
N LEU A 25 -22.72 -16.78 -19.95
CA LEU A 25 -24.18 -16.68 -19.86
C LEU A 25 -24.90 -16.96 -21.21
N ALA A 26 -24.18 -17.47 -22.21
CA ALA A 26 -24.76 -17.80 -23.52
C ALA A 26 -25.93 -18.82 -23.42
N PHE A 27 -25.93 -19.68 -22.39
CA PHE A 27 -27.04 -20.59 -22.11
C PHE A 27 -28.36 -19.88 -21.72
N LEU A 28 -28.28 -18.61 -21.31
CA LEU A 28 -29.45 -17.76 -21.04
C LEU A 28 -29.88 -16.92 -22.27
N GLY A 29 -29.26 -17.13 -23.44
CA GLY A 29 -29.51 -16.34 -24.65
C GLY A 29 -28.97 -14.90 -24.61
N LEU A 30 -28.10 -14.60 -23.66
CA LEU A 30 -27.54 -13.28 -23.41
C LEU A 30 -26.18 -13.12 -24.09
N SER A 31 -26.15 -13.15 -25.43
CA SER A 31 -25.03 -12.81 -26.30
C SER A 31 -23.89 -13.84 -26.45
N ASP A 32 -23.35 -13.87 -27.69
CA ASP A 32 -22.05 -14.47 -28.01
C ASP A 32 -20.93 -13.66 -27.33
N SER A 33 -19.80 -14.32 -27.05
CA SER A 33 -18.67 -13.68 -26.36
C SER A 33 -18.24 -12.40 -27.08
N LEU A 34 -18.36 -11.27 -26.42
CA LEU A 34 -17.90 -9.97 -26.94
C LEU A 34 -16.37 -9.87 -27.02
N TRP A 35 -15.67 -10.69 -26.22
CA TRP A 35 -14.22 -10.66 -26.10
C TRP A 35 -13.63 -12.08 -26.24
N SER A 36 -12.51 -12.16 -26.96
CA SER A 36 -11.75 -13.43 -27.04
C SER A 36 -11.33 -13.91 -25.64
N PRO A 37 -11.43 -15.21 -25.32
CA PRO A 37 -10.95 -15.80 -24.07
C PRO A 37 -9.48 -15.53 -23.77
N PHE A 38 -8.69 -15.22 -24.79
CA PHE A 38 -7.29 -14.81 -24.64
C PHE A 38 -7.12 -13.40 -24.05
N VAL A 39 -8.10 -12.51 -24.26
CA VAL A 39 -8.07 -11.13 -23.78
C VAL A 39 -8.80 -11.02 -22.46
N LEU A 40 -10.00 -11.57 -22.37
CA LEU A 40 -10.82 -11.57 -21.17
C LEU A 40 -11.30 -13.01 -20.87
N PRO A 41 -10.59 -13.74 -19.99
CA PRO A 41 -11.00 -15.07 -19.55
C PRO A 41 -12.26 -15.02 -18.72
N SER A 42 -13.01 -16.12 -18.73
CA SER A 42 -14.23 -16.21 -17.97
C SER A 42 -13.99 -16.28 -16.45
N PRO A 43 -14.95 -15.81 -15.63
CA PRO A 43 -14.86 -15.87 -14.17
C PRO A 43 -14.54 -17.26 -13.63
N SER A 44 -15.15 -18.32 -14.21
CA SER A 44 -14.93 -19.70 -13.79
C SER A 44 -13.48 -20.15 -13.96
N VAL A 45 -12.85 -19.86 -15.11
CA VAL A 45 -11.45 -20.20 -15.38
C VAL A 45 -10.50 -19.48 -14.43
N VAL A 46 -10.78 -18.20 -14.14
CA VAL A 46 -9.99 -17.42 -13.16
C VAL A 46 -10.16 -18.01 -11.76
N ALA A 47 -11.39 -18.34 -11.35
CA ALA A 47 -11.65 -18.94 -10.04
C ALA A 47 -10.99 -20.31 -9.90
N GLN A 48 -11.03 -21.14 -10.91
CA GLN A 48 -10.36 -22.44 -10.92
C GLN A 48 -8.84 -22.28 -10.80
N TYR A 49 -8.23 -21.38 -11.58
CA TYR A 49 -6.80 -21.07 -11.47
C TYR A 49 -6.40 -20.65 -10.06
N LEU A 50 -7.17 -19.75 -9.44
CA LEU A 50 -6.92 -19.30 -8.07
C LEU A 50 -7.01 -20.46 -7.08
N TRP A 51 -8.06 -21.26 -7.18
CA TRP A 51 -8.27 -22.42 -6.31
C TRP A 51 -7.10 -23.40 -6.38
N ASP A 52 -6.73 -23.83 -7.59
CA ASP A 52 -5.66 -24.79 -7.81
C ASP A 52 -4.31 -24.30 -7.26
N ASN A 53 -4.00 -23.00 -7.45
CA ASN A 53 -2.74 -22.44 -6.98
C ASN A 53 -2.74 -22.05 -5.49
N ILE A 54 -3.90 -21.86 -4.89
CA ILE A 54 -4.04 -21.71 -3.42
C ILE A 54 -3.84 -23.09 -2.76
N VAL A 55 -4.53 -24.12 -3.25
CA VAL A 55 -4.44 -25.49 -2.69
C VAL A 55 -3.03 -26.05 -2.87
N ASN A 56 -2.39 -25.80 -4.00
CA ASN A 56 -1.00 -26.21 -4.26
C ASN A 56 0.05 -25.38 -3.50
N GLY A 57 -0.37 -24.40 -2.71
CA GLY A 57 0.53 -23.58 -1.88
C GLY A 57 1.36 -22.55 -2.64
N LYS A 58 1.23 -22.43 -3.97
CA LYS A 58 2.03 -21.48 -4.78
C LYS A 58 1.70 -20.03 -4.45
N ILE A 59 0.42 -19.67 -4.46
CA ILE A 59 -0.03 -18.31 -4.13
C ILE A 59 0.28 -17.96 -2.66
N PRO A 60 -0.03 -18.80 -1.65
CA PRO A 60 0.31 -18.52 -0.26
C PRO A 60 1.81 -18.31 -0.03
N LEU A 61 2.66 -19.12 -0.65
CA LEU A 61 4.12 -18.97 -0.52
C LEU A 61 4.61 -17.65 -1.12
N SER A 62 4.14 -17.32 -2.33
CA SER A 62 4.49 -16.05 -2.99
C SER A 62 3.99 -14.84 -2.21
N MET A 63 2.80 -14.95 -1.62
CA MET A 63 2.23 -13.95 -0.73
C MET A 63 3.13 -13.71 0.48
N LEU A 64 3.62 -14.77 1.12
CA LEU A 64 4.51 -14.67 2.27
C LEU A 64 5.82 -13.97 1.89
N ILE A 65 6.41 -14.30 0.73
CA ILE A 65 7.63 -13.67 0.23
C ILE A 65 7.41 -12.17 -0.03
N THR A 66 6.34 -11.82 -0.73
CA THR A 66 5.97 -10.42 -1.00
C THR A 66 5.70 -9.64 0.27
N LEU A 67 4.94 -10.21 1.23
CA LEU A 67 4.67 -9.55 2.51
C LEU A 67 5.93 -9.37 3.35
N ARG A 68 6.84 -10.34 3.38
CA ARG A 68 8.15 -10.19 4.05
C ARG A 68 8.92 -9.00 3.49
N ARG A 69 9.05 -8.90 2.16
CA ARG A 69 9.73 -7.78 1.49
C ARG A 69 9.06 -6.44 1.81
N LEU A 70 7.74 -6.42 1.74
CA LEU A 70 6.94 -5.25 2.08
C LEU A 70 7.19 -4.78 3.51
N LEU A 71 7.09 -5.68 4.47
CA LEU A 71 7.24 -5.34 5.88
C LEU A 71 8.64 -4.81 6.20
N ILE A 72 9.69 -5.43 5.62
CA ILE A 72 11.07 -4.97 5.81
C ILE A 72 11.25 -3.56 5.20
N GLY A 73 10.89 -3.38 3.93
CA GLY A 73 11.06 -2.09 3.25
C GLY A 73 10.21 -0.98 3.87
N TYR A 74 8.98 -1.30 4.26
CA TYR A 74 8.08 -0.38 4.95
C TYR A 74 8.60 0.01 6.34
N ALA A 75 9.08 -0.94 7.14
CA ALA A 75 9.66 -0.66 8.44
C ALA A 75 10.88 0.28 8.34
N ILE A 76 11.79 0.03 7.39
CA ILE A 76 12.93 0.91 7.12
C ILE A 76 12.43 2.31 6.70
N GLY A 77 11.44 2.37 5.81
CA GLY A 77 10.82 3.63 5.39
C GLY A 77 10.20 4.43 6.53
N LEU A 78 9.57 3.75 7.52
CA LEU A 78 9.04 4.38 8.73
C LEU A 78 10.17 4.88 9.65
N ILE A 79 11.18 4.04 9.90
CA ILE A 79 12.33 4.37 10.78
C ILE A 79 13.07 5.59 10.27
N LEU A 80 13.16 5.77 8.97
CA LEU A 80 13.79 6.93 8.35
C LEU A 80 12.80 8.11 8.21
N GLY A 81 11.58 7.85 7.73
CA GLY A 81 10.61 8.89 7.40
C GLY A 81 10.08 9.66 8.61
N VAL A 82 9.77 8.95 9.72
CA VAL A 82 9.24 9.61 10.91
C VAL A 82 10.26 10.59 11.52
N PRO A 83 11.52 10.22 11.82
CA PRO A 83 12.51 11.16 12.36
C PRO A 83 12.82 12.33 11.41
N LEU A 84 12.91 12.07 10.11
CA LEU A 84 13.13 13.14 9.12
C LEU A 84 11.93 14.10 9.07
N GLY A 85 10.71 13.59 9.18
CA GLY A 85 9.50 14.41 9.28
C GLY A 85 9.46 15.24 10.57
N MET A 86 9.87 14.66 11.71
CA MET A 86 10.03 15.37 12.98
C MET A 86 11.06 16.51 12.87
N LEU A 87 12.19 16.23 12.27
CA LEU A 87 13.28 17.21 12.04
C LEU A 87 12.77 18.35 11.14
N SER A 88 12.07 18.01 10.07
CA SER A 88 11.46 18.97 9.14
C SER A 88 10.35 19.80 9.80
N ALA A 89 9.58 19.24 10.71
CA ALA A 89 8.58 20.00 11.47
C ALA A 89 9.23 20.99 12.44
N ARG A 90 10.38 20.64 13.03
CA ARG A 90 11.08 21.43 14.06
C ARG A 90 11.90 22.57 13.48
N PHE A 91 12.58 22.37 12.35
CA PHE A 91 13.53 23.33 11.76
C PHE A 91 13.01 23.84 10.41
N ARG A 92 12.81 25.15 10.29
CA ARG A 92 12.33 25.78 9.05
C ARG A 92 13.27 25.51 7.87
N CYS A 93 14.58 25.63 8.08
CA CYS A 93 15.57 25.36 7.03
C CYS A 93 15.42 23.94 6.45
N VAL A 94 15.23 22.93 7.30
CA VAL A 94 15.00 21.54 6.87
C VAL A 94 13.67 21.39 6.14
N SER A 95 12.65 22.10 6.58
CA SER A 95 11.35 22.12 5.91
C SER A 95 11.41 22.72 4.51
N ASP A 96 12.12 23.85 4.39
CA ASP A 96 12.18 24.58 3.13
C ASP A 96 13.08 23.90 2.10
N THR A 97 13.94 22.99 2.53
CA THR A 97 14.81 22.17 1.67
C THR A 97 14.27 20.75 1.50
N LEU A 98 14.35 19.94 2.55
CA LEU A 98 13.95 18.54 2.54
C LEU A 98 12.45 18.36 2.32
N GLY A 99 11.61 19.25 2.89
CA GLY A 99 10.15 19.20 2.70
C GLY A 99 9.74 19.45 1.25
N VAL A 100 10.35 20.41 0.59
CA VAL A 100 10.11 20.70 -0.84
C VAL A 100 10.60 19.55 -1.72
N LEU A 101 11.82 19.03 -1.43
CA LEU A 101 12.36 17.86 -2.11
C LEU A 101 11.44 16.64 -1.95
N ALA A 102 10.95 16.39 -0.75
CA ALA A 102 10.04 15.28 -0.45
C ALA A 102 8.73 15.37 -1.22
N LEU A 103 8.16 16.57 -1.38
CA LEU A 103 6.96 16.80 -2.21
C LEU A 103 7.22 16.42 -3.67
N GLY A 104 8.35 16.84 -4.24
CA GLY A 104 8.72 16.49 -5.61
C GLY A 104 8.93 14.97 -5.78
N LEU A 105 9.67 14.35 -4.85
CA LEU A 105 9.96 12.91 -4.90
C LEU A 105 8.75 12.02 -4.60
N GLN A 106 7.81 12.49 -3.79
CA GLN A 106 6.52 11.79 -3.59
C GLN A 106 5.64 11.82 -4.85
N ALA A 107 5.73 12.87 -5.64
CA ALA A 107 4.99 12.97 -6.92
C ALA A 107 5.54 12.04 -7.99
N LEU A 108 6.81 11.58 -7.86
CA LEU A 108 7.42 10.65 -8.80
C LEU A 108 6.72 9.28 -8.72
N PRO A 109 6.20 8.72 -9.82
CA PRO A 109 5.67 7.36 -9.84
C PRO A 109 6.71 6.36 -9.33
N SER A 110 6.31 5.47 -8.43
CA SER A 110 7.26 4.52 -7.80
C SER A 110 7.98 3.61 -8.80
N VAL A 111 7.36 3.33 -9.96
CA VAL A 111 7.99 2.57 -11.05
C VAL A 111 9.25 3.25 -11.61
N CYS A 112 9.36 4.58 -11.51
CA CYS A 112 10.53 5.31 -11.96
C CYS A 112 11.78 5.06 -11.12
N TRP A 113 11.63 4.55 -9.90
CA TRP A 113 12.76 4.14 -9.06
C TRP A 113 13.37 2.80 -9.49
N VAL A 114 12.64 1.97 -10.23
CA VAL A 114 13.07 0.62 -10.60
C VAL A 114 14.34 0.60 -11.45
N PRO A 115 14.45 1.41 -12.55
CA PRO A 115 15.68 1.43 -13.34
C PRO A 115 16.91 1.82 -12.51
N LEU A 116 16.76 2.82 -11.64
CA LEU A 116 17.84 3.28 -10.76
C LEU A 116 18.23 2.18 -9.76
N ALA A 117 17.24 1.50 -9.17
CA ALA A 117 17.46 0.38 -8.27
C ALA A 117 18.21 -0.77 -8.95
N CYS A 118 17.86 -1.08 -10.20
CA CYS A 118 18.54 -2.12 -10.98
C CYS A 118 19.99 -1.75 -11.31
N ILE A 119 20.27 -0.47 -11.60
CA ILE A 119 21.64 -0.01 -11.88
C ILE A 119 22.50 -0.08 -10.63
N TRP A 120 21.98 0.31 -9.46
CA TRP A 120 22.74 0.37 -8.23
C TRP A 120 22.90 -0.99 -7.53
N PHE A 121 21.86 -1.78 -7.52
CA PHE A 121 21.79 -3.02 -6.74
C PHE A 121 21.65 -4.28 -7.60
N GLY A 122 21.53 -4.14 -8.93
CA GLY A 122 21.29 -5.28 -9.81
C GLY A 122 19.90 -5.90 -9.63
N GLN A 123 19.73 -7.13 -10.12
CA GLN A 123 18.47 -7.92 -10.00
C GLN A 123 18.46 -8.66 -8.64
N THR A 124 18.38 -7.90 -7.54
CA THR A 124 18.50 -8.42 -6.18
C THR A 124 17.34 -8.02 -5.29
N GLU A 125 17.22 -8.64 -4.12
CA GLU A 125 16.26 -8.21 -3.10
C GLU A 125 16.51 -6.77 -2.62
N ALA A 126 17.77 -6.33 -2.62
CA ALA A 126 18.11 -4.96 -2.24
C ALA A 126 17.48 -3.93 -3.19
N ALA A 127 17.40 -4.22 -4.50
CA ALA A 127 16.71 -3.37 -5.45
C ALA A 127 15.21 -3.25 -5.13
N LEU A 128 14.55 -4.37 -4.82
CA LEU A 128 13.13 -4.37 -4.42
C LEU A 128 12.91 -3.54 -3.15
N LEU A 129 13.73 -3.76 -2.12
CA LEU A 129 13.64 -3.04 -0.86
C LEU A 129 13.89 -1.54 -1.04
N PHE A 130 14.86 -1.15 -1.88
CA PHE A 130 15.11 0.25 -2.19
C PHE A 130 13.88 0.94 -2.78
N VAL A 131 13.19 0.33 -3.75
CA VAL A 131 11.98 0.89 -4.36
C VAL A 131 10.86 1.04 -3.33
N VAL A 132 10.68 0.06 -2.44
CA VAL A 132 9.69 0.12 -1.35
C VAL A 132 10.03 1.24 -0.36
N ILE A 133 11.30 1.36 0.02
CA ILE A 133 11.77 2.42 0.93
C ILE A 133 11.50 3.80 0.31
N MET A 134 11.87 4.01 -0.95
CA MET A 134 11.63 5.29 -1.65
C MET A 134 10.14 5.62 -1.77
N GLY A 135 9.29 4.62 -2.03
CA GLY A 135 7.83 4.82 -2.05
C GLY A 135 7.25 5.19 -0.68
N THR A 136 7.82 4.65 0.41
CA THR A 136 7.31 4.86 1.78
C THR A 136 7.83 6.15 2.40
N LEU A 137 9.13 6.38 2.30
CA LEU A 137 9.90 7.41 3.01
C LEU A 137 9.27 8.81 2.89
N TRP A 138 9.05 9.26 1.66
CA TRP A 138 8.60 10.63 1.38
C TRP A 138 7.18 10.87 1.89
N SER A 139 6.30 9.90 1.70
CA SER A 139 4.93 9.98 2.19
C SER A 139 4.86 10.04 3.71
N VAL A 140 5.64 9.20 4.39
CA VAL A 140 5.70 9.17 5.86
C VAL A 140 6.35 10.44 6.42
N LEU A 141 7.43 10.92 5.79
CA LEU A 141 8.09 12.17 6.16
C LEU A 141 7.10 13.35 6.14
N LEU A 142 6.41 13.54 5.02
CA LEU A 142 5.46 14.65 4.87
C LEU A 142 4.27 14.52 5.82
N SER A 143 3.77 13.31 6.04
CA SER A 143 2.68 13.08 6.98
C SER A 143 3.09 13.34 8.42
N ALA A 144 4.30 12.92 8.83
CA ALA A 144 4.84 13.21 10.14
C ALA A 144 5.09 14.71 10.34
N GLN A 145 5.66 15.40 9.33
CA GLN A 145 5.84 16.85 9.34
C GLN A 145 4.52 17.58 9.52
N ASN A 146 3.51 17.27 8.69
CA ASN A 146 2.20 17.89 8.72
C ASN A 146 1.46 17.59 10.02
N GLY A 147 1.52 16.34 10.49
CA GLY A 147 0.91 15.91 11.73
C GLY A 147 1.43 16.69 12.93
N MET A 148 2.75 16.85 13.02
CA MET A 148 3.35 17.62 14.12
C MET A 148 3.03 19.12 14.05
N ARG A 149 2.92 19.68 12.86
CA ARG A 149 2.52 21.10 12.67
C ARG A 149 1.04 21.35 12.96
N SER A 150 0.21 20.33 12.86
CA SER A 150 -1.22 20.41 13.17
C SER A 150 -1.50 20.42 14.67
N VAL A 151 -0.53 20.09 15.53
CA VAL A 151 -0.68 20.14 16.98
C VAL A 151 -0.82 21.59 17.45
N PRO A 152 -1.90 21.95 18.20
CA PRO A 152 -2.10 23.30 18.70
C PRO A 152 -0.91 23.78 19.54
N PRO A 153 -0.40 25.00 19.27
CA PRO A 153 0.79 25.54 19.98
C PRO A 153 0.61 25.67 21.50
N ILE A 154 -0.64 25.64 21.98
CA ILE A 154 -0.95 25.74 23.40
C ILE A 154 -0.35 24.57 24.20
N TYR A 155 -0.30 23.34 23.62
CA TYR A 155 0.27 22.19 24.31
C TYR A 155 1.77 22.38 24.57
N ALA A 156 2.50 22.85 23.55
CA ALA A 156 3.93 23.13 23.70
C ALA A 156 4.21 24.31 24.65
N ARG A 157 3.32 25.32 24.68
CA ARG A 157 3.43 26.45 25.63
C ARG A 157 3.17 26.00 27.06
N ALA A 158 2.12 25.24 27.30
CA ALA A 158 1.79 24.71 28.63
C ALA A 158 2.93 23.80 29.17
N ALA A 159 3.50 22.93 28.33
CA ALA A 159 4.65 22.11 28.74
C ALA A 159 5.86 22.96 29.16
N ARG A 160 6.15 24.04 28.43
CA ARG A 160 7.27 24.93 28.76
C ARG A 160 7.04 25.71 30.06
N THR A 161 5.80 26.17 30.35
CA THR A 161 5.48 26.82 31.64
C THR A 161 5.67 25.84 32.80
N MET A 162 5.52 24.55 32.58
CA MET A 162 5.83 23.49 33.58
C MET A 162 7.32 23.10 33.62
N GLY A 163 8.22 23.82 32.96
CA GLY A 163 9.65 23.57 32.98
C GLY A 163 10.16 22.55 31.97
N SER A 164 9.33 22.11 31.02
CA SER A 164 9.73 21.13 29.99
C SER A 164 10.73 21.74 29.00
N GLY A 165 11.86 21.08 28.80
CA GLY A 165 12.84 21.45 27.78
C GLY A 165 12.33 21.19 26.36
N PRO A 166 12.98 21.75 25.33
CA PRO A 166 12.49 21.71 23.94
C PRO A 166 12.44 20.28 23.38
N LEU A 167 13.42 19.43 23.69
CA LEU A 167 13.43 18.03 23.25
C LEU A 167 12.38 17.19 23.98
N HIS A 168 12.25 17.41 25.29
CA HIS A 168 11.24 16.72 26.11
C HIS A 168 9.82 17.09 25.62
N THR A 169 9.56 18.39 25.36
CA THR A 169 8.28 18.83 24.78
C THR A 169 7.99 18.18 23.43
N LEU A 170 9.01 18.02 22.57
CA LEU A 170 8.87 17.39 21.26
C LEU A 170 8.47 15.92 21.38
N VAL A 171 9.18 15.16 22.21
CA VAL A 171 9.03 13.69 22.30
C VAL A 171 7.82 13.30 23.15
N PHE A 172 7.58 14.00 24.27
CA PHE A 172 6.55 13.58 25.24
C PHE A 172 5.23 14.35 25.14
N VAL A 173 5.19 15.47 24.40
CA VAL A 173 3.97 16.25 24.22
C VAL A 173 3.56 16.32 22.75
N THR A 174 4.44 16.83 21.88
CA THR A 174 4.06 17.07 20.48
C THR A 174 3.89 15.76 19.70
N LEU A 175 4.81 14.81 19.85
CA LEU A 175 4.74 13.54 19.14
C LEU A 175 3.52 12.70 19.54
N PRO A 176 3.20 12.49 20.83
CA PRO A 176 1.96 11.82 21.21
C PRO A 176 0.70 12.57 20.77
N ALA A 177 0.69 13.89 20.83
CA ALA A 177 -0.45 14.69 20.36
C ALA A 177 -0.64 14.61 18.83
N SER A 178 0.44 14.39 18.07
CA SER A 178 0.38 14.18 16.62
C SER A 178 0.08 12.74 16.20
N ALA A 179 0.00 11.79 17.13
CA ALA A 179 -0.16 10.37 16.85
C ALA A 179 -1.29 10.02 15.86
N PRO A 180 -2.49 10.63 15.91
CA PRO A 180 -3.55 10.35 14.93
C PRO A 180 -3.12 10.66 13.49
N PHE A 181 -2.42 11.77 13.30
CA PHE A 181 -1.92 12.18 11.98
C PHE A 181 -0.76 11.28 11.51
N VAL A 182 0.10 10.86 12.42
CA VAL A 182 1.22 9.96 12.10
C VAL A 182 0.67 8.59 11.68
N VAL A 183 -0.33 8.04 12.37
CA VAL A 183 -0.96 6.76 12.01
C VAL A 183 -1.66 6.84 10.67
N SER A 184 -2.38 7.94 10.39
CA SER A 184 -2.95 8.17 9.05
C SER A 184 -1.86 8.25 7.97
N GLY A 185 -0.73 8.89 8.28
CA GLY A 185 0.45 8.91 7.41
C GLY A 185 1.09 7.53 7.20
N MET A 186 1.13 6.70 8.24
CA MET A 186 1.59 5.32 8.14
C MET A 186 0.70 4.50 7.20
N LYS A 187 -0.61 4.66 7.29
CA LYS A 187 -1.58 4.04 6.38
C LYS A 187 -1.33 4.46 4.92
N GLN A 188 -1.14 5.75 4.68
CA GLN A 188 -0.80 6.26 3.36
C GLN A 188 0.55 5.72 2.87
N GLY A 189 1.56 5.70 3.74
CA GLY A 189 2.87 5.12 3.47
C GLY A 189 2.80 3.64 3.10
N TRP A 190 1.96 2.86 3.77
CA TRP A 190 1.68 1.46 3.42
C TRP A 190 1.12 1.31 2.01
N ALA A 191 0.14 2.13 1.65
CA ALA A 191 -0.45 2.09 0.32
C ALA A 191 0.56 2.45 -0.79
N PHE A 192 1.50 3.35 -0.51
CA PHE A 192 2.63 3.63 -1.41
C PHE A 192 3.63 2.49 -1.45
N ALA A 193 4.00 1.91 -0.29
CA ALA A 193 4.90 0.77 -0.19
C ALA A 193 4.37 -0.43 -0.99
N TRP A 194 3.08 -0.76 -0.85
CA TRP A 194 2.43 -1.85 -1.57
C TRP A 194 2.50 -1.67 -3.08
N ARG A 195 2.13 -0.49 -3.58
CA ARG A 195 2.21 -0.18 -5.02
C ARG A 195 3.63 -0.19 -5.54
N SER A 196 4.57 0.34 -4.76
CA SER A 196 6.00 0.35 -5.10
C SER A 196 6.58 -1.06 -5.21
N LEU A 197 6.23 -1.94 -4.26
CA LEU A 197 6.68 -3.33 -4.29
C LEU A 197 6.09 -4.08 -5.49
N MET A 198 4.79 -3.91 -5.78
CA MET A 198 4.18 -4.53 -6.95
C MET A 198 4.87 -4.09 -8.23
N ALA A 199 5.13 -2.78 -8.40
CA ALA A 199 5.87 -2.27 -9.54
C ALA A 199 7.29 -2.86 -9.62
N ALA A 200 7.99 -2.94 -8.48
CA ALA A 200 9.35 -3.50 -8.45
C ALA A 200 9.36 -5.00 -8.78
N GLU A 201 8.47 -5.81 -8.20
CA GLU A 201 8.39 -7.25 -8.45
C GLU A 201 8.02 -7.61 -9.91
N ILE A 202 7.35 -6.71 -10.65
CA ILE A 202 7.05 -6.89 -12.07
C ILE A 202 8.32 -6.79 -12.92
N TYR A 203 9.25 -5.90 -12.56
CA TYR A 203 10.41 -5.58 -13.40
C TYR A 203 11.74 -6.18 -12.91
N VAL A 204 11.83 -6.50 -11.61
CA VAL A 204 13.03 -7.05 -10.99
C VAL A 204 12.88 -8.55 -10.79
N SER A 205 13.63 -9.33 -11.55
CA SER A 205 13.64 -10.80 -11.42
C SER A 205 14.65 -11.23 -10.38
N VAL A 206 14.19 -11.68 -9.22
CA VAL A 206 15.06 -12.13 -8.11
C VAL A 206 15.02 -13.64 -7.98
N VAL A 207 16.18 -14.27 -7.87
CA VAL A 207 16.33 -15.74 -7.78
C VAL A 207 15.86 -16.29 -6.42
N SER A 208 15.87 -15.47 -5.38
CA SER A 208 15.59 -15.90 -3.99
C SER A 208 14.11 -16.23 -3.69
N GLY A 209 13.23 -16.20 -4.68
CA GLY A 209 11.83 -16.59 -4.54
C GLY A 209 10.88 -15.71 -5.34
N PHE A 210 9.83 -16.32 -5.86
CA PHE A 210 8.84 -15.66 -6.68
C PHE A 210 7.80 -14.92 -5.80
N GLY A 211 7.77 -13.59 -5.91
CA GLY A 211 6.71 -12.77 -5.33
C GLY A 211 5.45 -12.75 -6.20
N ILE A 212 4.37 -12.19 -5.66
CA ILE A 212 3.08 -12.09 -6.36
C ILE A 212 3.18 -11.23 -7.63
N GLY A 213 3.94 -10.12 -7.60
CA GLY A 213 4.15 -9.28 -8.77
C GLY A 213 4.87 -10.01 -9.91
N GLN A 214 5.79 -10.92 -9.59
CA GLN A 214 6.44 -11.76 -10.60
C GLN A 214 5.47 -12.77 -11.26
N TYR A 215 4.50 -13.34 -10.50
CA TYR A 215 3.46 -14.17 -11.11
C TYR A 215 2.59 -13.37 -12.09
N LEU A 216 2.32 -12.11 -11.80
CA LEU A 216 1.61 -11.22 -12.72
C LEU A 216 2.44 -10.99 -13.99
N HIS A 217 3.73 -10.72 -13.85
CA HIS A 217 4.66 -10.55 -14.98
C HIS A 217 4.70 -11.79 -15.87
N TYR A 218 4.94 -12.97 -15.29
CA TYR A 218 4.97 -14.24 -16.06
C TYR A 218 3.62 -14.58 -16.70
N GLY A 219 2.51 -14.29 -16.05
CA GLY A 219 1.17 -14.43 -16.64
C GLY A 219 1.04 -13.63 -17.93
N ARG A 220 1.54 -12.39 -17.93
CA ARG A 220 1.56 -11.50 -19.08
C ARG A 220 2.51 -12.04 -20.19
N GLU A 221 3.75 -12.40 -19.85
CA GLU A 221 4.75 -12.92 -20.79
C GLU A 221 4.27 -14.21 -21.50
N LEU A 222 3.60 -15.09 -20.75
CA LEU A 222 3.05 -16.35 -21.27
C LEU A 222 1.64 -16.18 -21.86
N GLN A 223 1.13 -14.96 -21.97
CA GLN A 223 -0.23 -14.64 -22.46
C GLN A 223 -1.35 -15.40 -21.72
N ARG A 224 -1.13 -15.72 -20.45
CA ARG A 224 -2.09 -16.39 -19.57
C ARG A 224 -2.94 -15.36 -18.83
N MET A 225 -3.92 -14.75 -19.50
CA MET A 225 -4.71 -13.67 -18.92
C MET A 225 -5.52 -14.10 -17.69
N TYR A 226 -5.94 -15.37 -17.59
CA TYR A 226 -6.58 -15.91 -16.38
C TYR A 226 -5.66 -15.84 -15.15
N GLN A 227 -4.34 -16.02 -15.33
CA GLN A 227 -3.35 -15.84 -14.28
C GLN A 227 -3.20 -14.36 -13.91
N VAL A 228 -3.10 -13.47 -14.90
CA VAL A 228 -2.94 -12.02 -14.68
C VAL A 228 -4.13 -11.48 -13.87
N ILE A 229 -5.35 -11.76 -14.33
CA ILE A 229 -6.58 -11.28 -13.67
C ILE A 229 -6.72 -11.91 -12.28
N GLY A 230 -6.45 -13.21 -12.13
CA GLY A 230 -6.49 -13.88 -10.84
C GLY A 230 -5.50 -13.25 -9.83
N ILE A 231 -4.27 -13.01 -10.24
CA ILE A 231 -3.27 -12.35 -9.38
C ILE A 231 -3.67 -10.89 -9.06
N MET A 232 -4.26 -10.16 -10.00
CA MET A 232 -4.79 -8.82 -9.72
C MET A 232 -5.85 -8.83 -8.62
N PHE A 233 -6.76 -9.83 -8.61
CA PHE A 233 -7.73 -9.99 -7.51
C PHE A 233 -7.04 -10.24 -6.16
N ILE A 234 -6.00 -11.07 -6.14
CA ILE A 234 -5.21 -11.30 -4.92
C ILE A 234 -4.56 -10.00 -4.43
N ILE A 235 -3.95 -9.23 -5.33
CA ILE A 235 -3.32 -7.94 -4.99
C ILE A 235 -4.33 -6.96 -4.39
N ILE A 236 -5.53 -6.86 -4.97
CA ILE A 236 -6.63 -6.03 -4.46
C ILE A 236 -7.09 -6.52 -3.08
N LEU A 237 -7.29 -7.83 -2.94
CA LEU A 237 -7.75 -8.43 -1.68
C LEU A 237 -6.77 -8.16 -0.54
N VAL A 238 -5.47 -8.31 -0.78
CA VAL A 238 -4.43 -8.01 0.24
C VAL A 238 -4.44 -6.56 0.63
N GLY A 239 -4.54 -5.64 -0.34
CA GLY A 239 -4.65 -4.20 -0.05
C GLY A 239 -5.86 -3.87 0.84
N LEU A 240 -7.02 -4.45 0.53
CA LEU A 240 -8.25 -4.26 1.32
C LEU A 240 -8.16 -4.89 2.72
N LEU A 241 -7.55 -6.09 2.82
CA LEU A 241 -7.36 -6.77 4.11
C LEU A 241 -6.41 -5.99 5.01
N ALA A 242 -5.31 -5.49 4.47
CA ALA A 242 -4.37 -4.67 5.22
C ALA A 242 -5.04 -3.40 5.79
N ASP A 243 -5.87 -2.72 5.00
CA ASP A 243 -6.63 -1.57 5.49
C ASP A 243 -7.58 -1.94 6.63
N LYS A 244 -8.39 -3.00 6.46
CA LYS A 244 -9.40 -3.40 7.44
C LYS A 244 -8.81 -4.04 8.70
N ILE A 245 -7.72 -4.80 8.59
CA ILE A 245 -7.16 -5.59 9.70
C ILE A 245 -6.12 -4.80 10.48
N LEU A 246 -5.28 -4.00 9.79
CA LEU A 246 -4.19 -3.28 10.43
C LEU A 246 -4.55 -1.83 10.77
N PHE A 247 -5.03 -1.07 9.76
CA PHE A 247 -5.16 0.38 9.91
C PHE A 247 -6.50 0.82 10.50
N SER A 248 -7.63 0.27 10.04
CA SER A 248 -8.94 0.68 10.57
C SER A 248 -9.10 0.48 12.08
N PRO A 249 -8.65 -0.66 12.69
CA PRO A 249 -8.71 -0.81 14.15
C PRO A 249 -7.75 0.14 14.87
N ALA A 250 -6.55 0.38 14.31
CA ALA A 250 -5.58 1.30 14.89
C ALA A 250 -6.08 2.74 14.88
N GLU A 251 -6.67 3.19 13.77
CA GLU A 251 -7.31 4.50 13.66
C GLU A 251 -8.48 4.64 14.64
N ALA A 252 -9.38 3.66 14.69
CA ALA A 252 -10.53 3.68 15.60
C ALA A 252 -10.11 3.71 17.08
N TRP A 253 -9.10 2.91 17.46
CA TRP A 253 -8.56 2.92 18.81
C TRP A 253 -7.97 4.29 19.18
N LEU A 254 -7.24 4.89 18.23
CA LEU A 254 -6.59 6.17 18.43
C LEU A 254 -7.62 7.29 18.57
N HIS A 255 -8.62 7.34 17.67
CA HIS A 255 -9.69 8.35 17.73
C HIS A 255 -10.48 8.29 19.05
N ARG A 256 -10.80 7.09 19.53
CA ARG A 256 -11.44 6.92 20.86
C ARG A 256 -10.58 7.46 21.99
N ARG A 257 -9.27 7.20 21.95
CA ARG A 257 -8.36 7.63 23.02
C ARG A 257 -8.08 9.13 23.02
N TRP A 258 -8.12 9.78 21.86
CA TRP A 258 -7.87 11.22 21.71
C TRP A 258 -9.17 12.04 21.60
N GLY A 259 -10.35 11.44 21.73
CA GLY A 259 -11.65 12.15 21.70
C GLY A 259 -11.92 12.87 20.38
N THR A 260 -11.39 12.36 19.28
CA THR A 260 -11.57 12.92 17.93
C THR A 260 -12.61 12.15 17.11
N ASP A 261 -13.42 11.29 17.76
CA ASP A 261 -14.55 10.63 17.10
C ASP A 261 -15.54 11.71 16.64
N LYS A 262 -15.75 11.78 15.32
CA LYS A 262 -16.91 12.50 14.77
C LYS A 262 -18.11 11.59 14.98
N GLU A 263 -19.10 12.08 15.75
CA GLU A 263 -20.44 11.49 15.85
C GLU A 263 -21.07 11.23 14.48
#